data_849e0775518e751ca1597f296875e8ef
#
_entry.id   849e0775518e751ca1597f296875e8ef
#
_cell.length_a   1.000
_cell.length_b   1.000
_cell.length_c   1.000
_cell.angle_alpha   90.00
_cell.angle_beta   90.00
_cell.angle_gamma   90.00
#
_symmetry.space_group_name_H-M   'P 1'
#
loop_
_entity.id
_entity.type
_entity.pdbx_description
1 polymer ?
#
loop_
_entity_poly.entity_id
_entity_poly.type
_entity_poly.pdbx_seq_one_letter_code
_entity_poly.pdbx_strand_id
1 'polypeptide(L)'
;MRWNLDLSKAKGQRISAVEVKNRSTGVWSAINLTQTYTLVTNDFIASGRDGYAALGEQFNAGNVTNTFLLYTDSFINYVRQKQSIGRPARAEYSHKVVISATGQTLNPQ
;
A
#
# COMPACT_ATOMS: atom_id res chain seq x y z
N MET A 1 5.84 0.39 0.18
CA MET A 1 5.42 0.93 -1.11
C MET A 1 5.03 2.38 -0.93
N ARG A 2 5.37 3.25 -1.88
CA ARG A 2 4.95 4.66 -1.93
C ARG A 2 4.67 5.10 -3.38
N TRP A 3 3.86 6.15 -3.55
CA TRP A 3 3.38 6.61 -4.87
C TRP A 3 3.01 8.09 -4.86
N ASN A 4 2.73 8.65 -6.04
CA ASN A 4 2.06 9.93 -6.21
C ASN A 4 0.56 9.69 -6.43
N LEU A 5 -0.29 10.51 -5.80
CA LEU A 5 -1.74 10.51 -5.97
C LEU A 5 -2.18 11.81 -6.65
N ASP A 6 -2.88 11.71 -7.77
CA ASP A 6 -3.45 12.86 -8.50
C ASP A 6 -4.95 12.67 -8.67
N LEU A 7 -5.73 13.35 -7.84
CA LEU A 7 -7.19 13.28 -7.85
C LEU A 7 -7.82 14.04 -9.01
N SER A 8 -7.06 14.89 -9.72
CA SER A 8 -7.54 15.57 -10.93
C SER A 8 -7.64 14.64 -12.14
N LYS A 9 -6.99 13.46 -12.08
CA LYS A 9 -7.02 12.45 -13.13
C LYS A 9 -8.25 11.55 -13.05
N ALA A 10 -8.59 10.93 -14.16
CA ALA A 10 -9.64 9.93 -14.21
C ALA A 10 -9.35 8.73 -13.29
N LYS A 11 -10.41 8.06 -12.81
CA LYS A 11 -10.29 6.82 -12.05
C LYS A 11 -9.45 5.79 -12.84
N GLY A 12 -8.49 5.15 -12.20
CA GLY A 12 -7.54 4.24 -12.82
C GLY A 12 -6.22 4.90 -13.29
N GLN A 13 -6.16 6.24 -13.37
CA GLN A 13 -4.96 6.99 -13.79
C GLN A 13 -4.37 7.87 -12.67
N ARG A 14 -4.91 7.76 -11.46
CA ARG A 14 -4.58 8.65 -10.34
C ARG A 14 -3.28 8.33 -9.64
N ILE A 15 -2.75 7.12 -9.82
CA ILE A 15 -1.53 6.66 -9.16
C ILE A 15 -0.39 6.64 -10.16
N SER A 16 0.76 7.19 -9.76
CA SER A 16 1.99 7.19 -10.56
C SER A 16 3.23 7.11 -9.69
N ALA A 17 4.38 6.92 -10.32
CA ALA A 17 5.69 6.87 -9.67
C ALA A 17 5.71 5.92 -8.45
N VAL A 18 5.18 4.71 -8.65
CA VAL A 18 5.12 3.68 -7.61
C VAL A 18 6.53 3.16 -7.33
N GLU A 19 6.89 3.15 -6.06
CA GLU A 19 8.18 2.66 -5.57
C GLU A 19 7.98 1.63 -4.46
N VAL A 20 8.92 0.71 -4.39
CA VAL A 20 9.03 -0.29 -3.32
C VAL A 20 10.33 -0.10 -2.55
N LYS A 21 10.27 -0.35 -1.24
CA LYS A 21 11.45 -0.27 -0.37
C LYS A 21 12.06 -1.65 -0.21
N ASN A 22 13.32 -1.77 -0.54
CA ASN A 22 14.09 -2.95 -0.15
C ASN A 22 14.28 -2.91 1.36
N ARG A 23 13.79 -3.94 2.07
CA ARG A 23 13.83 -3.97 3.53
C ARG A 23 15.23 -4.15 4.10
N SER A 24 16.12 -4.82 3.37
CA SER A 24 17.49 -5.08 3.82
C SER A 24 18.39 -3.87 3.67
N THR A 25 18.23 -3.12 2.58
CA THR A 25 19.09 -1.96 2.27
C THR A 25 18.45 -0.62 2.63
N GLY A 26 17.12 -0.60 2.85
CA GLY A 26 16.36 0.64 3.06
C GLY A 26 16.13 1.48 1.81
N VAL A 27 16.64 1.06 0.65
CA VAL A 27 16.61 1.84 -0.60
C VAL A 27 15.24 1.72 -1.26
N TRP A 28 14.71 2.86 -1.75
CA TRP A 28 13.53 2.94 -2.57
C TRP A 28 13.91 2.81 -4.05
N SER A 29 13.18 1.99 -4.79
CA SER A 29 13.33 1.84 -6.24
C SER A 29 11.97 1.78 -6.92
N ALA A 30 11.91 2.17 -8.19
CA ALA A 30 10.69 2.03 -8.99
C ALA A 30 10.21 0.56 -8.96
N ILE A 31 8.89 0.39 -8.94
CA ILE A 31 8.31 -0.95 -9.03
C ILE A 31 8.70 -1.60 -10.38
N ASN A 32 9.14 -2.84 -10.33
CA ASN A 32 9.42 -3.59 -11.54
C ASN A 32 8.16 -4.34 -11.97
N LEU A 33 7.56 -3.96 -13.10
CA LEU A 33 6.29 -4.51 -13.57
C LEU A 33 6.37 -5.97 -14.04
N THR A 34 7.57 -6.52 -14.21
CA THR A 34 7.79 -7.92 -14.59
C THR A 34 8.10 -8.82 -13.39
N GLN A 35 8.20 -8.24 -12.20
CA GLN A 35 8.48 -8.96 -10.96
C GLN A 35 7.20 -9.28 -10.20
N THR A 36 7.12 -10.46 -9.62
CA THR A 36 6.07 -10.84 -8.69
C THR A 36 6.34 -10.24 -7.30
N TYR A 37 5.32 -9.67 -6.68
CA TYR A 37 5.35 -9.14 -5.32
C TYR A 37 4.31 -9.84 -4.46
N THR A 38 4.66 -10.09 -3.20
CA THR A 38 3.68 -10.54 -2.21
C THR A 38 3.04 -9.35 -1.52
N LEU A 39 1.71 -9.32 -1.54
CA LEU A 39 0.91 -8.33 -0.82
C LEU A 39 0.28 -8.96 0.41
N VAL A 40 0.38 -8.28 1.56
CA VAL A 40 -0.33 -8.65 2.78
C VAL A 40 -1.54 -7.72 2.94
N THR A 41 -2.72 -8.29 3.11
CA THR A 41 -3.97 -7.55 3.31
C THR A 41 -4.95 -8.40 4.12
N ASN A 42 -6.15 -7.89 4.40
CA ASN A 42 -7.20 -8.68 5.00
C ASN A 42 -7.97 -9.50 3.93
N ASP A 43 -8.74 -10.49 4.36
CA ASP A 43 -9.52 -11.39 3.51
C ASP A 43 -10.57 -10.67 2.67
N PHE A 44 -11.20 -9.64 3.23
CA PHE A 44 -12.20 -8.82 2.54
C PHE A 44 -11.61 -8.13 1.30
N ILE A 45 -10.46 -7.47 1.44
CA ILE A 45 -9.75 -6.82 0.33
C ILE A 45 -9.17 -7.87 -0.63
N ALA A 46 -8.59 -8.95 -0.11
CA ALA A 46 -8.01 -10.02 -0.91
C ALA A 46 -9.05 -10.64 -1.85
N SER A 47 -10.30 -10.82 -1.38
CA SER A 47 -11.41 -11.36 -2.19
C SER A 47 -11.99 -10.39 -3.23
N GLY A 48 -11.38 -9.22 -3.43
CA GLY A 48 -11.77 -8.25 -4.47
C GLY A 48 -12.87 -7.28 -4.08
N ARG A 49 -13.24 -7.22 -2.79
CA ARG A 49 -14.23 -6.27 -2.29
C ARG A 49 -13.71 -4.83 -2.37
N ASP A 50 -14.60 -3.86 -2.27
CA ASP A 50 -14.32 -2.42 -2.39
C ASP A 50 -13.62 -2.01 -3.69
N GLY A 51 -13.83 -2.78 -4.77
CA GLY A 51 -13.28 -2.48 -6.08
C GLY A 51 -11.85 -2.98 -6.31
N TYR A 52 -11.30 -3.81 -5.43
CA TYR A 52 -9.98 -4.44 -5.61
C TYR A 52 -10.05 -5.68 -6.52
N ALA A 53 -10.69 -5.55 -7.69
CA ALA A 53 -10.97 -6.64 -8.61
C ALA A 53 -9.71 -7.45 -8.98
N ALA A 54 -8.57 -6.80 -9.22
CA ALA A 54 -7.32 -7.49 -9.53
C ALA A 54 -6.82 -8.41 -8.40
N LEU A 55 -7.11 -8.08 -7.13
CA LEU A 55 -6.82 -9.00 -6.02
C LEU A 55 -7.82 -10.16 -5.99
N GLY A 56 -9.10 -9.89 -6.28
CA GLY A 56 -10.12 -10.91 -6.41
C GLY A 56 -9.82 -11.95 -7.50
N GLU A 57 -9.24 -11.53 -8.62
CA GLU A 57 -8.75 -12.44 -9.67
C GLU A 57 -7.68 -13.39 -9.13
N GLN A 58 -6.70 -12.88 -8.39
CA GLN A 58 -5.66 -13.70 -7.77
C GLN A 58 -6.24 -14.63 -6.68
N PHE A 59 -7.20 -14.14 -5.91
CA PHE A 59 -7.90 -14.94 -4.90
C PHE A 59 -8.62 -16.13 -5.54
N ASN A 60 -9.39 -15.90 -6.61
CA ASN A 60 -10.12 -16.93 -7.32
C ASN A 60 -9.18 -17.90 -8.06
N ALA A 61 -8.01 -17.47 -8.47
CA ALA A 61 -6.97 -18.31 -9.07
C ALA A 61 -6.20 -19.16 -8.02
N GLY A 62 -6.50 -19.01 -6.73
CA GLY A 62 -5.81 -19.74 -5.66
C GLY A 62 -4.41 -19.20 -5.29
N ASN A 63 -4.05 -18.03 -5.80
CA ASN A 63 -2.74 -17.38 -5.53
C ASN A 63 -2.74 -16.62 -4.19
N VAL A 64 -3.38 -17.19 -3.18
CA VAL A 64 -3.49 -16.58 -1.84
C VAL A 64 -3.18 -17.61 -0.76
N THR A 65 -2.67 -17.11 0.36
CA THR A 65 -2.48 -17.90 1.57
C THR A 65 -3.22 -17.22 2.72
N ASN A 66 -4.22 -17.90 3.28
CA ASN A 66 -4.85 -17.43 4.51
C ASN A 66 -3.95 -17.78 5.69
N THR A 67 -3.53 -16.76 6.43
CA THR A 67 -2.68 -16.92 7.62
C THR A 67 -3.49 -17.21 8.89
N PHE A 68 -4.83 -17.05 8.84
CA PHE A 68 -5.72 -17.15 10.01
C PHE A 68 -5.36 -16.21 11.16
N LEU A 69 -4.52 -15.21 10.91
CA LEU A 69 -4.17 -14.21 11.90
C LEU A 69 -5.23 -13.09 11.91
N LEU A 70 -5.73 -12.75 13.07
CA LEU A 70 -6.59 -11.59 13.23
C LEU A 70 -5.75 -10.31 13.03
N TYR A 71 -6.23 -9.39 12.19
CA TYR A 71 -5.52 -8.13 11.96
C TYR A 71 -5.41 -7.27 13.22
N THR A 72 -6.37 -7.36 14.12
CA THR A 72 -6.34 -6.72 15.44
C THR A 72 -5.18 -7.23 16.29
N ASP A 73 -4.98 -8.55 16.35
CA ASP A 73 -3.88 -9.16 17.10
C ASP A 73 -2.53 -8.80 16.46
N SER A 74 -2.46 -8.75 15.15
CA SER A 74 -1.26 -8.30 14.43
C SER A 74 -0.87 -6.88 14.81
N PHE A 75 -1.86 -5.97 14.91
CA PHE A 75 -1.64 -4.59 15.34
C PHE A 75 -1.22 -4.52 16.83
N ILE A 76 -1.91 -5.23 17.71
CA ILE A 76 -1.58 -5.27 19.14
C ILE A 76 -0.15 -5.79 19.35
N ASN A 77 0.23 -6.86 18.66
CA ASN A 77 1.57 -7.43 18.75
C ASN A 77 2.63 -6.46 18.21
N TYR A 78 2.34 -5.74 17.11
CA TYR A 78 3.21 -4.70 16.59
C TYR A 78 3.45 -3.59 17.62
N VAL A 79 2.38 -3.09 18.26
CA VAL A 79 2.47 -2.05 19.30
C VAL A 79 3.29 -2.55 20.50
N ARG A 80 3.02 -3.77 20.95
CA ARG A 80 3.79 -4.39 22.06
C ARG A 80 5.28 -4.48 21.74
N GLN A 81 5.62 -4.89 20.52
CA GLN A 81 7.01 -5.00 20.07
C GLN A 81 7.69 -3.62 19.96
N LYS A 82 6.97 -2.61 19.49
CA LYS A 82 7.49 -1.26 19.32
C LYS A 82 7.49 -0.42 20.60
N GLN A 83 6.71 -0.83 21.60
CA GLN A 83 6.45 -0.14 22.88
C GLN A 83 5.82 1.25 22.72
N SER A 84 6.16 1.99 21.68
CA SER A 84 5.50 3.23 21.29
C SER A 84 5.40 3.32 19.77
N ILE A 85 4.33 3.91 19.29
CA ILE A 85 4.14 4.24 17.88
C ILE A 85 3.88 5.73 17.74
N GLY A 86 4.51 6.33 16.74
CA GLY A 86 4.37 7.72 16.42
C GLY A 86 4.23 7.91 14.91
N ARG A 87 4.04 9.15 14.50
CA ARG A 87 4.01 9.48 13.08
C ARG A 87 5.38 9.16 12.45
N PRO A 88 5.44 8.39 11.36
CA PRO A 88 6.71 8.13 10.67
C PRO A 88 7.29 9.41 10.07
N ALA A 89 8.58 9.41 9.77
CA ALA A 89 9.20 10.49 9.01
C ALA A 89 8.51 10.63 7.63
N ARG A 90 8.42 11.84 7.11
CA ARG A 90 7.76 12.12 5.82
C ARG A 90 8.30 11.27 4.66
N ALA A 91 9.60 11.00 4.64
CA ALA A 91 10.24 10.14 3.63
C ALA A 91 9.69 8.71 3.60
N GLU A 92 9.03 8.28 4.68
CA GLU A 92 8.42 6.95 4.82
C GLU A 92 6.92 6.93 4.50
N TYR A 93 6.30 8.07 4.16
CA TYR A 93 4.89 8.12 3.82
C TYR A 93 4.61 7.35 2.52
N SER A 94 3.45 6.68 2.48
CA SER A 94 2.98 5.96 1.29
C SER A 94 2.69 6.89 0.11
N HIS A 95 2.29 8.14 0.36
CA HIS A 95 2.04 9.15 -0.67
C HIS A 95 3.15 10.21 -0.64
N LYS A 96 3.88 10.33 -1.76
CA LYS A 96 4.96 11.32 -1.92
C LYS A 96 4.40 12.70 -2.24
N VAL A 97 3.43 12.73 -3.13
CA VAL A 97 2.72 13.92 -3.60
C VAL A 97 1.24 13.60 -3.65
N VAL A 98 0.41 14.54 -3.22
CA VAL A 98 -1.05 14.49 -3.38
C VAL A 98 -1.48 15.74 -4.13
N ILE A 99 -2.18 15.55 -5.24
CA ILE A 99 -2.81 16.62 -6.02
C ILE A 99 -4.32 16.51 -5.83
N SER A 100 -4.97 17.62 -5.46
CA SER A 100 -6.42 17.68 -5.27
C SER A 100 -7.17 17.52 -6.59
N ALA A 101 -8.49 17.34 -6.52
CA ALA A 101 -9.35 17.29 -7.71
C ALA A 101 -9.32 18.60 -8.52
N THR A 102 -8.97 19.71 -7.91
CA THR A 102 -8.81 21.04 -8.54
C THR A 102 -7.38 21.28 -9.05
N GLY A 103 -6.48 20.29 -8.98
CA GLY A 103 -5.10 20.40 -9.45
C GLY A 103 -4.13 21.03 -8.45
N GLN A 104 -4.57 21.36 -7.24
CA GLN A 104 -3.72 21.93 -6.21
C GLN A 104 -2.86 20.87 -5.53
N THR A 105 -1.57 21.12 -5.38
CA THR A 105 -0.68 20.24 -4.62
C THR A 105 -0.96 20.36 -3.12
N LEU A 106 -1.38 19.24 -2.53
CA LEU A 106 -1.57 19.07 -1.10
C LEU A 106 -0.32 18.37 -0.55
N ASN A 107 0.65 19.14 -0.09
CA ASN A 107 1.79 18.53 0.59
C ASN A 107 1.37 18.13 2.00
N PRO A 108 1.41 16.84 2.37
CA PRO A 108 1.22 16.44 3.75
C PRO A 108 2.31 17.08 4.60
N GLN A 109 1.89 17.85 5.58
CA GLN A 109 2.79 18.45 6.57
C GLN A 109 3.23 17.41 7.59
#